data_b8369c5a3abf54e9bbcf1427aa37ea3c
#
_entry.id   b8369c5a3abf54e9bbcf1427aa37ea3c
#
_cell.length_a   1.000
_cell.length_b   1.000
_cell.length_c   1.000
_cell.angle_alpha   90.00
_cell.angle_beta   90.00
_cell.angle_gamma   90.00
#
_symmetry.space_group_name_H-M   'P 1'
#
loop_
_entity.id
_entity.type
_entity.pdbx_description
1 polymer ?
#
loop_
_entity_poly.entity_id
_entity_poly.type
_entity_poly.pdbx_seq_one_letter_code
_entity_poly.pdbx_strand_id
1 'polypeptide(L)'
;MAYALRYHPEVAEEDLPDIPVNLRQRLARSIEARLTTRPEHYGTPLRGSLKGYWKLRVGDYRVVFKLAGTEVRVLAILHRKTVYEAVTRRLG
;
A
#
# COMPACT_ATOMS: atom_id res chain seq x y z
N MET A 1 -15.33 10.02 7.61
CA MET A 1 -14.17 10.85 7.92
C MET A 1 -13.06 10.54 6.93
N ALA A 2 -12.41 11.56 6.38
CA ALA A 2 -11.36 11.35 5.39
C ALA A 2 -10.01 11.08 6.06
N TYR A 3 -9.23 10.18 5.49
CA TYR A 3 -7.87 9.92 5.91
C TYR A 3 -6.90 10.62 4.96
N ALA A 4 -5.79 11.13 5.50
CA ALA A 4 -4.71 11.69 4.70
C ALA A 4 -3.78 10.57 4.24
N LEU A 5 -3.31 10.64 3.00
CA LEU A 5 -2.37 9.67 2.44
C LEU A 5 -0.94 10.20 2.57
N ARG A 6 -0.05 9.33 3.02
CA ARG A 6 1.40 9.57 3.02
C ARG A 6 2.07 8.39 2.37
N TYR A 7 3.09 8.64 1.58
CA TYR A 7 3.80 7.60 0.84
C TYR A 7 5.25 7.51 1.31
N HIS A 8 5.71 6.28 1.53
CA HIS A 8 7.13 6.05 1.76
C HIS A 8 7.91 6.49 0.52
N PRO A 9 9.09 7.15 0.68
CA PRO A 9 9.87 7.62 -0.47
C PRO A 9 10.16 6.57 -1.52
N GLU A 10 10.39 5.33 -1.12
CA GLU A 10 10.68 4.24 -2.05
C GLU A 10 9.50 3.86 -2.94
N VAL A 11 8.28 4.27 -2.60
CA VAL A 11 7.13 4.05 -3.48
C VAL A 11 7.33 4.79 -4.80
N ALA A 12 7.71 6.06 -4.75
CA ALA A 12 7.97 6.83 -5.96
C ALA A 12 9.28 6.45 -6.62
N GLU A 13 10.31 6.18 -5.82
CA GLU A 13 11.66 5.94 -6.34
C GLU A 13 11.86 4.53 -6.90
N GLU A 14 11.24 3.51 -6.29
CA GLU A 14 11.45 2.12 -6.66
C GLU A 14 10.21 1.42 -7.17
N ASP A 15 9.07 1.60 -6.50
CA ASP A 15 7.87 0.84 -6.85
C ASP A 15 7.20 1.32 -8.14
N LEU A 16 6.94 2.61 -8.25
CA LEU A 16 6.24 3.16 -9.41
C LEU A 16 6.96 2.92 -10.74
N PRO A 17 8.29 3.06 -10.84
CA PRO A 17 8.98 2.77 -12.09
C PRO A 17 8.79 1.33 -12.59
N ASP A 18 8.58 0.37 -11.69
CA ASP A 18 8.38 -1.03 -12.05
C ASP A 18 6.93 -1.38 -12.41
N ILE A 19 6.01 -0.45 -12.20
CA ILE A 19 4.60 -0.66 -12.52
C ILE A 19 4.30 -0.13 -13.91
N PRO A 20 3.67 -0.92 -14.79
CA PRO A 20 3.25 -0.43 -16.11
C PRO A 20 2.46 0.87 -16.00
N VAL A 21 2.73 1.82 -16.88
CA VAL A 21 2.15 3.17 -16.81
C VAL A 21 0.63 3.15 -16.75
N ASN A 22 -0.01 2.28 -17.55
CA ASN A 22 -1.46 2.17 -17.58
C ASN A 22 -2.07 1.67 -16.26
N LEU A 23 -1.28 0.96 -15.44
CA LEU A 23 -1.75 0.46 -14.15
C LEU A 23 -1.54 1.46 -13.01
N ARG A 24 -0.60 2.39 -13.16
CA ARG A 24 -0.31 3.39 -12.12
C ARG A 24 -1.53 4.23 -11.80
N GLN A 25 -2.24 4.69 -12.82
CA GLN A 25 -3.43 5.52 -12.63
C GLN A 25 -4.56 4.74 -11.97
N ARG A 26 -4.74 3.48 -12.35
CA ARG A 26 -5.74 2.61 -11.74
C ARG A 26 -5.43 2.38 -10.26
N LEU A 27 -4.16 2.15 -9.93
CA LEU A 27 -3.72 2.00 -8.54
C LEU A 27 -3.96 3.27 -7.74
N ALA A 28 -3.58 4.42 -8.28
CA ALA A 28 -3.79 5.70 -7.62
C ALA A 28 -5.27 5.95 -7.30
N ARG A 29 -6.14 5.68 -8.25
CA ARG A 29 -7.59 5.84 -8.05
C ARG A 29 -8.13 4.91 -6.96
N SER A 30 -7.69 3.65 -6.96
CA SER A 30 -8.12 2.68 -5.95
C SER A 30 -7.64 3.08 -4.55
N ILE A 31 -6.41 3.52 -4.45
CA ILE A 31 -5.85 3.97 -3.18
C ILE A 31 -6.61 5.18 -2.66
N GLU A 32 -6.80 6.19 -3.51
CA GLU A 32 -7.52 7.40 -3.11
C GLU A 32 -8.96 7.13 -2.74
N ALA A 33 -9.68 6.33 -3.52
CA ALA A 33 -11.09 6.08 -3.27
C ALA A 33 -11.31 5.23 -2.00
N ARG A 34 -10.45 4.26 -1.75
CA ARG A 34 -10.67 3.27 -0.69
C ARG A 34 -9.95 3.60 0.60
N LEU A 35 -8.68 3.99 0.53
CA LEU A 35 -7.88 4.21 1.72
C LEU A 35 -8.10 5.57 2.37
N THR A 36 -8.66 6.53 1.66
CA THR A 36 -9.03 7.82 2.26
C THR A 36 -10.39 7.77 2.95
N THR A 37 -11.19 6.75 2.69
CA THR A 37 -12.56 6.64 3.21
C THR A 37 -12.70 5.55 4.26
N ARG A 38 -12.39 4.30 3.91
CA ARG A 38 -12.56 3.13 4.78
C ARG A 38 -11.39 2.16 4.68
N PRO A 39 -10.19 2.57 5.09
CA PRO A 39 -9.02 1.71 4.96
C PRO A 39 -9.16 0.36 5.69
N GLU A 40 -9.79 0.35 6.85
CA GLU A 40 -9.99 -0.89 7.62
C GLU A 40 -11.02 -1.82 6.99
N HIS A 41 -11.94 -1.27 6.21
CA HIS A 41 -12.94 -2.06 5.51
C HIS A 41 -12.38 -2.73 4.26
N TYR A 42 -11.62 -1.96 3.48
CA TYR A 42 -11.06 -2.46 2.22
C TYR A 42 -9.76 -3.23 2.38
N GLY A 43 -9.00 -2.91 3.42
CA GLY A 43 -7.75 -3.58 3.71
C GLY A 43 -7.92 -4.86 4.50
N THR A 44 -6.89 -5.69 4.46
CA THR A 44 -6.80 -6.92 5.27
C THR A 44 -5.57 -6.82 6.15
N PRO A 45 -5.70 -7.03 7.48
CA PRO A 45 -4.54 -6.96 8.35
C PRO A 45 -3.55 -8.09 8.08
N LEU A 46 -2.26 -7.75 8.17
CA LEU A 46 -1.18 -8.72 8.03
C LEU A 46 -0.83 -9.32 9.39
N ARG A 47 -0.14 -10.46 9.36
CA ARG A 47 0.20 -11.23 10.56
C ARG A 47 1.71 -11.40 10.70
N GLY A 48 2.13 -12.02 11.81
CA GLY A 48 3.53 -12.32 12.07
C GLY A 48 4.38 -11.07 12.20
N SER A 49 5.51 -11.07 11.53
CA SER A 49 6.45 -9.94 11.54
C SER A 49 5.88 -8.66 10.94
N LEU A 50 4.77 -8.75 10.21
CA LEU A 50 4.11 -7.61 9.59
C LEU A 50 2.85 -7.19 10.35
N LYS A 51 2.67 -7.67 11.55
CA LYS A 51 1.54 -7.27 12.40
C LYS A 51 1.52 -5.76 12.58
N GLY A 52 0.34 -5.16 12.43
CA GLY A 52 0.18 -3.70 12.48
C GLY A 52 0.11 -3.06 11.10
N TYR A 53 0.46 -3.82 10.08
CA TYR A 53 0.32 -3.39 8.69
C TYR A 53 -0.89 -4.05 8.04
N TRP A 54 -1.32 -3.45 6.94
CA TRP A 54 -2.50 -3.89 6.19
C TRP A 54 -2.14 -4.01 4.72
N LYS A 55 -2.91 -4.78 3.98
CA LYS A 55 -2.78 -4.88 2.53
C LYS A 55 -4.09 -4.52 1.85
N LEU A 56 -3.99 -3.83 0.72
CA LEU A 56 -5.09 -3.61 -0.22
C LEU A 56 -4.75 -4.34 -1.52
N ARG A 57 -5.65 -5.19 -1.95
CA ARG A 57 -5.48 -5.92 -3.21
C ARG A 57 -6.04 -5.08 -4.36
N VAL A 58 -5.21 -4.83 -5.37
CA VAL A 58 -5.62 -4.17 -6.61
C VAL A 58 -5.04 -4.98 -7.78
N GLY A 59 -5.85 -5.88 -8.34
CA GLY A 59 -5.38 -6.79 -9.39
C GLY A 59 -4.23 -7.66 -8.88
N ASP A 60 -3.12 -7.66 -9.60
CA ASP A 60 -1.92 -8.41 -9.22
C ASP A 60 -1.00 -7.63 -8.27
N TYR A 61 -1.40 -6.43 -7.88
CA TYR A 61 -0.61 -5.60 -6.99
C TYR A 61 -1.17 -5.59 -5.58
N ARG A 62 -0.27 -5.36 -4.64
CA ARG A 62 -0.61 -5.23 -3.23
C ARG A 62 -0.09 -3.90 -2.73
N VAL A 63 -0.98 -3.14 -2.09
CA VAL A 63 -0.64 -1.89 -1.44
C VAL A 63 -0.52 -2.20 0.05
N VAL A 64 0.67 -2.10 0.59
CA VAL A 64 0.91 -2.32 2.02
C VAL A 64 0.93 -0.98 2.71
N PHE A 65 0.13 -0.85 3.77
CA PHE A 65 -0.03 0.42 4.46
C PHE A 65 -0.19 0.22 5.97
N LYS A 66 -0.04 1.32 6.68
CA LYS A 66 -0.20 1.38 8.14
C LYS A 66 -1.15 2.52 8.47
N LEU A 67 -1.95 2.33 9.50
CA LEU A 67 -2.84 3.37 10.01
C LEU A 67 -2.21 4.05 11.20
N ALA A 68 -2.15 5.37 11.16
CA ALA A 68 -1.61 6.18 12.24
C ALA A 68 -2.57 7.36 12.47
N GLY A 69 -3.51 7.19 13.40
CA GLY A 69 -4.56 8.17 13.61
C GLY A 69 -5.44 8.32 12.38
N THR A 70 -5.51 9.52 11.82
CA THR A 70 -6.26 9.80 10.59
C THR A 70 -5.39 9.74 9.34
N GLU A 71 -4.19 9.16 9.46
CA GLU A 71 -3.24 9.09 8.37
C GLU A 71 -3.05 7.64 7.91
N VAL A 72 -3.07 7.45 6.60
CA VAL A 72 -2.73 6.17 5.97
C VAL A 72 -1.32 6.32 5.39
N ARG A 73 -0.38 5.53 5.90
CA ARG A 73 1.00 5.53 5.44
C ARG A 73 1.22 4.37 4.51
N VAL A 74 1.33 4.65 3.22
CA VAL A 74 1.58 3.63 2.20
C VAL A 74 3.07 3.30 2.19
N LEU A 75 3.40 2.06 2.54
CA LEU A 75 4.78 1.59 2.64
C LEU A 75 5.29 1.05 1.31
N ALA A 76 4.44 0.38 0.54
CA ALA A 76 4.85 -0.28 -0.69
C ALA A 76 3.67 -0.50 -1.63
N ILE A 77 3.95 -0.47 -2.93
CA ILE A 77 3.01 -0.85 -4.00
C ILE A 77 3.77 -1.81 -4.90
N LEU A 78 3.58 -3.11 -4.69
CA LEU A 78 4.39 -4.13 -5.33
C LEU A 78 3.54 -5.29 -5.84
N HIS A 79 4.12 -6.04 -6.79
CA HIS A 79 3.47 -7.22 -7.31
C HIS A 79 3.29 -8.27 -6.21
N ARG A 80 2.18 -9.01 -6.27
CA ARG A 80 1.82 -10.02 -5.25
C ARG A 80 2.91 -11.06 -5.00
N LYS A 81 3.76 -11.31 -5.98
CA LYS A 81 4.83 -12.33 -5.88
C LYS A 81 6.03 -11.86 -5.06
N THR A 82 6.25 -10.55 -4.98
CA THR A 82 7.46 -10.00 -4.37
C THR A 82 7.20 -9.09 -3.18
N VAL A 83 5.94 -8.73 -2.94
CA VAL A 83 5.58 -7.68 -1.98
C VAL A 83 6.06 -7.99 -0.55
N TYR A 84 5.86 -9.20 -0.07
CA TYR A 84 6.18 -9.48 1.34
C TYR A 84 7.66 -9.52 1.62
N GLU A 85 8.45 -10.06 0.70
CA GLU A 85 9.90 -10.07 0.81
C GLU A 85 10.45 -8.64 0.80
N ALA A 86 9.97 -7.82 -0.12
CA ALA A 86 10.41 -6.43 -0.23
C ALA A 86 10.02 -5.59 0.98
N VAL A 87 8.80 -5.78 1.50
CA VAL A 87 8.33 -5.06 2.68
C VAL A 87 9.15 -5.44 3.91
N THR A 88 9.42 -6.71 4.11
CA THR A 88 10.24 -7.18 5.22
C THR A 88 11.62 -6.55 5.17
N ARG A 89 12.23 -6.49 4.00
CA ARG A 89 13.54 -5.86 3.80
C ARG A 89 13.48 -4.34 4.04
N ARG A 90 12.41 -3.70 3.57
CA ARG A 90 12.22 -2.24 3.70
C ARG A 90 12.03 -1.83 5.15
N LEU A 91 11.40 -2.68 5.97
CA LEU A 91 11.19 -2.45 7.38
C LEU A 91 12.40 -2.84 8.24
N GLY A 92 13.17 -3.77 7.76
CA GLY A 92 14.36 -4.22 8.45
C GLY A 92 15.47 -3.23 8.39
#